data_7a06f7ff7ab51352f87d868636f3d8ef
#
_entry.id   7a06f7ff7ab51352f87d868636f3d8ef
#
_cell.length_a   1.000
_cell.length_b   1.000
_cell.length_c   1.000
_cell.angle_alpha   90.00
_cell.angle_beta   90.00
_cell.angle_gamma   90.00
#
_symmetry.space_group_name_H-M   'P 1'
#
loop_
_entity.id
_entity.type
_entity.pdbx_description
1 polymer ?
#
loop_
_entity_poly.entity_id
_entity_poly.type
_entity_poly.pdbx_seq_one_letter_code
_entity_poly.pdbx_strand_id
1 'polypeptide(L)'
;MDRQSFEILNFFINNDALTLRELQSHFSVSRVTITKNIRAINDYLVGIAKINVNQAKFYLVINNYSAMAKLQTNFLKKDLDFNDPSKRQATILKELLQQITDYVILDDLAESLAVSRGTINKDLKALKQQLDYYQVRIETKTNRGIHLAVEHDYMYAVITRTLVGKYYELEATWDKATDVKLLNLVKKLDHNNDTVTMIKRNIAVINWLRKYNIQINDRINNYHPLLSDVTMASLRNLVTEIIGSSLSTSEWEFISYPLNIRKLPKDDNQLVQVGLVEVEDLMQSVFPILKQKLDVNLDFKRLLMELRYHLLFLINRAIFDVKSEGFISVDMLSKYPVSTELAQLTLSTIATKLNIRIRSQEVGYLTVYFQMELEEYMAAPIIHRVALVEPINTSMKKFISEKLKEMLDDDLQIDVFNSISEWEQSPEKYLLIFSNSFLTDNELINHAPIIRLNSIFNQGTLRERLQISLVDEAVNQGQCRFDVTQFEEQETYVTGVKKLINQEIQHGQLTPDFMQAWLNREQQSSSIFGDGVALPHVIDKSGLNRILVTVGVFEKPVVFDNQKVNVVFLVAIPYKLDATLSKILAQVYDLIRSITANSNIYNNLKNYDENQELNQLMEAI
;
A
#
# COMPACT_ATOMS: atom_id res chain seq x y z
N MET A 1 -19.71 19.29 10.24
CA MET A 1 -19.03 18.02 9.83
C MET A 1 -18.17 17.57 10.99
N ASP A 2 -18.18 16.29 11.35
CA ASP A 2 -17.29 15.73 12.37
C ASP A 2 -15.98 15.22 11.74
N ARG A 3 -15.04 14.75 12.57
CA ARG A 3 -13.76 14.24 12.11
C ARG A 3 -13.90 13.01 11.20
N GLN A 4 -14.82 12.08 11.53
CA GLN A 4 -15.02 10.88 10.72
C GLN A 4 -15.51 11.23 9.31
N SER A 5 -16.46 12.16 9.22
CA SER A 5 -16.90 12.70 7.93
C SER A 5 -15.75 13.39 7.16
N PHE A 6 -14.87 14.11 7.86
CA PHE A 6 -13.70 14.73 7.24
C PHE A 6 -12.67 13.70 6.73
N GLU A 7 -12.47 12.61 7.47
CA GLU A 7 -11.60 11.51 7.03
C GLU A 7 -12.19 10.79 5.81
N ILE A 8 -13.51 10.56 5.78
CA ILE A 8 -14.23 10.02 4.62
C ILE A 8 -14.07 10.96 3.41
N LEU A 9 -14.22 12.26 3.59
CA LEU A 9 -14.00 13.24 2.53
C LEU A 9 -12.58 13.18 1.96
N ASN A 10 -11.56 13.11 2.81
CA ASN A 10 -10.17 12.97 2.37
C ASN A 10 -9.92 11.64 1.64
N PHE A 11 -10.62 10.59 2.00
CA PHE A 11 -10.54 9.33 1.28
C PHE A 11 -11.10 9.44 -0.15
N PHE A 12 -12.21 10.17 -0.33
CA PHE A 12 -12.75 10.49 -1.65
C PHE A 12 -11.83 11.38 -2.50
N ILE A 13 -11.04 12.26 -1.88
CA ILE A 13 -10.10 13.12 -2.62
C ILE A 13 -8.97 12.31 -3.23
N ASN A 14 -8.59 11.21 -2.59
CA ASN A 14 -7.48 10.36 -3.01
C ASN A 14 -7.92 9.16 -3.86
N ASN A 15 -9.22 9.00 -4.13
CA ASN A 15 -9.76 7.88 -4.89
C ASN A 15 -10.86 8.38 -5.84
N ASP A 16 -10.79 8.01 -7.11
CA ASP A 16 -11.70 8.50 -8.15
C ASP A 16 -13.16 8.06 -7.94
N ALA A 17 -13.37 6.80 -7.54
CA ALA A 17 -14.68 6.24 -7.26
C ALA A 17 -14.59 5.13 -6.22
N LEU A 18 -15.53 5.10 -5.28
CA LEU A 18 -15.56 4.16 -4.17
C LEU A 18 -16.90 3.45 -4.08
N THR A 19 -16.89 2.16 -3.84
CA THR A 19 -18.09 1.38 -3.52
C THR A 19 -18.47 1.55 -2.05
N LEU A 20 -19.71 1.24 -1.71
CA LEU A 20 -20.14 1.23 -0.32
C LEU A 20 -19.33 0.23 0.53
N ARG A 21 -18.94 -0.90 -0.06
CA ARG A 21 -18.13 -1.93 0.59
C ARG A 21 -16.74 -1.42 0.96
N GLU A 22 -16.05 -0.76 0.03
CA GLU A 22 -14.73 -0.18 0.27
C GLU A 22 -14.76 0.84 1.40
N LEU A 23 -15.79 1.70 1.43
CA LEU A 23 -16.00 2.65 2.52
C LEU A 23 -16.26 1.94 3.86
N GLN A 24 -17.10 0.90 3.88
CA GLN A 24 -17.39 0.14 5.10
C GLN A 24 -16.15 -0.59 5.62
N SER A 25 -15.39 -1.23 4.73
CA SER A 25 -14.17 -1.95 5.07
C SER A 25 -13.09 -1.00 5.61
N HIS A 26 -12.83 0.10 4.88
CA HIS A 26 -11.78 1.05 5.26
C HIS A 26 -12.04 1.74 6.61
N PHE A 27 -13.29 2.14 6.87
CA PHE A 27 -13.65 2.87 8.10
C PHE A 27 -14.22 1.97 9.20
N SER A 28 -14.40 0.67 8.94
CA SER A 28 -14.99 -0.30 9.89
C SER A 28 -16.35 0.15 10.46
N VAL A 29 -17.23 0.74 9.63
CA VAL A 29 -18.52 1.28 10.02
C VAL A 29 -19.69 0.73 9.20
N SER A 30 -20.89 0.82 9.76
CA SER A 30 -22.11 0.32 9.11
C SER A 30 -22.49 1.16 7.87
N ARG A 31 -23.28 0.55 6.95
CA ARG A 31 -23.89 1.24 5.80
C ARG A 31 -24.65 2.50 6.22
N VAL A 32 -25.41 2.41 7.33
CA VAL A 32 -26.20 3.55 7.84
C VAL A 32 -25.29 4.70 8.24
N THR A 33 -24.18 4.40 8.91
CA THR A 33 -23.18 5.39 9.32
C THR A 33 -22.52 6.06 8.11
N ILE A 34 -22.09 5.28 7.09
CA ILE A 34 -21.53 5.86 5.85
C ILE A 34 -22.52 6.79 5.17
N THR A 35 -23.78 6.34 5.01
CA THR A 35 -24.82 7.17 4.35
C THR A 35 -25.10 8.46 5.13
N LYS A 36 -25.12 8.39 6.46
CA LYS A 36 -25.27 9.57 7.34
C LYS A 36 -24.10 10.54 7.16
N ASN A 37 -22.86 10.01 7.16
CA ASN A 37 -21.66 10.83 6.99
C ASN A 37 -21.61 11.49 5.60
N ILE A 38 -21.94 10.76 4.53
CA ILE A 38 -22.02 11.34 3.17
C ILE A 38 -23.05 12.48 3.09
N ARG A 39 -24.20 12.34 3.73
CA ARG A 39 -25.18 13.44 3.80
C ARG A 39 -24.60 14.65 4.54
N ALA A 40 -24.01 14.45 5.73
CA ALA A 40 -23.38 15.52 6.49
C ALA A 40 -22.24 16.20 5.73
N ILE A 41 -21.46 15.45 4.96
CA ILE A 41 -20.42 15.98 4.07
C ILE A 41 -21.05 16.85 2.99
N ASN A 42 -22.05 16.36 2.28
CA ASN A 42 -22.73 17.10 1.20
C ASN A 42 -23.41 18.38 1.71
N ASP A 43 -24.03 18.34 2.91
CA ASP A 43 -24.63 19.51 3.55
C ASP A 43 -23.58 20.57 3.90
N TYR A 44 -22.39 20.12 4.36
CA TYR A 44 -21.29 21.00 4.70
C TYR A 44 -20.59 21.60 3.47
N LEU A 45 -20.53 20.84 2.37
CA LEU A 45 -19.82 21.22 1.14
C LEU A 45 -20.67 21.98 0.12
N VAL A 46 -21.84 22.49 0.49
CA VAL A 46 -22.73 23.23 -0.43
C VAL A 46 -21.96 24.33 -1.15
N GLY A 47 -21.97 24.31 -2.48
CA GLY A 47 -21.23 25.24 -3.34
C GLY A 47 -19.74 24.96 -3.52
N ILE A 48 -19.16 24.05 -2.75
CA ILE A 48 -17.73 23.69 -2.80
C ILE A 48 -17.53 22.38 -3.58
N ALA A 49 -18.20 21.32 -3.14
CA ALA A 49 -18.12 19.99 -3.74
C ALA A 49 -19.35 19.16 -3.40
N LYS A 50 -19.50 18.00 -4.05
CA LYS A 50 -20.60 17.07 -3.77
C LYS A 50 -20.16 15.63 -4.01
N ILE A 51 -20.49 14.72 -3.10
CA ILE A 51 -20.39 13.28 -3.32
C ILE A 51 -21.66 12.80 -4.00
N ASN A 52 -21.54 12.31 -5.22
CA ASN A 52 -22.61 11.76 -6.04
C ASN A 52 -22.52 10.22 -6.08
N VAL A 53 -23.62 9.59 -6.53
CA VAL A 53 -23.70 8.12 -6.73
C VAL A 53 -24.07 7.84 -8.17
N ASN A 54 -23.29 6.98 -8.85
CA ASN A 54 -23.61 6.45 -10.15
C ASN A 54 -23.20 4.95 -10.19
N GLN A 55 -24.09 4.09 -10.71
CA GLN A 55 -23.85 2.63 -10.81
C GLN A 55 -23.29 2.00 -9.52
N ALA A 56 -23.91 2.33 -8.37
CA ALA A 56 -23.50 1.89 -7.03
C ALA A 56 -22.10 2.33 -6.56
N LYS A 57 -21.43 3.21 -7.30
CA LYS A 57 -20.17 3.85 -6.89
C LYS A 57 -20.39 5.29 -6.48
N PHE A 58 -19.68 5.72 -5.46
CA PHE A 58 -19.64 7.09 -4.97
C PHE A 58 -18.42 7.80 -5.56
N TYR A 59 -18.57 9.05 -5.97
CA TYR A 59 -17.50 9.88 -6.50
C TYR A 59 -17.66 11.34 -6.07
N LEU A 60 -16.53 12.00 -5.82
CA LEU A 60 -16.48 13.39 -5.41
C LEU A 60 -16.37 14.31 -6.63
N VAL A 61 -17.30 15.27 -6.73
CA VAL A 61 -17.24 16.33 -7.74
C VAL A 61 -16.90 17.64 -7.03
N ILE A 62 -15.76 18.23 -7.38
CA ILE A 62 -15.29 19.50 -6.78
C ILE A 62 -15.66 20.65 -7.74
N ASN A 63 -16.50 21.56 -7.27
CA ASN A 63 -16.94 22.74 -8.01
C ASN A 63 -16.03 23.95 -7.77
N ASN A 64 -15.40 24.03 -6.58
CA ASN A 64 -14.53 25.13 -6.20
C ASN A 64 -13.27 24.58 -5.51
N TYR A 65 -12.22 24.39 -6.27
CA TYR A 65 -10.93 23.85 -5.79
C TYR A 65 -10.25 24.74 -4.75
N SER A 66 -10.34 26.07 -4.89
CA SER A 66 -9.73 27.00 -3.92
C SER A 66 -10.42 26.93 -2.55
N ALA A 67 -11.76 26.87 -2.53
CA ALA A 67 -12.51 26.70 -1.29
C ALA A 67 -12.25 25.34 -0.67
N MET A 68 -12.14 24.28 -1.49
CA MET A 68 -11.84 22.93 -1.02
C MET A 68 -10.46 22.83 -0.37
N ALA A 69 -9.43 23.42 -0.97
CA ALA A 69 -8.08 23.46 -0.41
C ALA A 69 -8.04 24.21 0.94
N LYS A 70 -8.76 25.35 1.06
CA LYS A 70 -8.90 26.09 2.32
C LYS A 70 -9.60 25.27 3.40
N LEU A 71 -10.65 24.52 3.04
CA LEU A 71 -11.36 23.64 3.95
C LEU A 71 -10.44 22.53 4.47
N GLN A 72 -9.75 21.84 3.60
CA GLN A 72 -8.80 20.80 3.99
C GLN A 72 -7.74 21.29 4.99
N THR A 73 -7.26 22.52 4.78
CA THR A 73 -6.21 23.09 5.62
C THR A 73 -6.73 23.53 6.99
N ASN A 74 -7.96 24.03 7.07
CA ASN A 74 -8.45 24.76 8.25
C ASN A 74 -9.43 23.95 9.13
N PHE A 75 -10.10 22.94 8.58
CA PHE A 75 -11.16 22.21 9.29
C PHE A 75 -10.72 21.70 10.67
N LEU A 76 -9.62 20.94 10.73
CA LEU A 76 -9.14 20.35 11.99
C LEU A 76 -8.71 21.41 13.02
N LYS A 77 -8.31 22.59 12.56
CA LYS A 77 -7.81 23.66 13.42
C LYS A 77 -8.91 24.53 14.01
N LYS A 78 -9.90 24.90 13.19
CA LYS A 78 -10.89 25.92 13.54
C LYS A 78 -12.26 25.35 13.93
N ASP A 79 -12.69 24.28 13.22
CA ASP A 79 -14.06 23.79 13.36
C ASP A 79 -14.19 22.60 14.32
N LEU A 80 -13.08 21.99 14.73
CA LEU A 80 -13.09 20.86 15.65
C LEU A 80 -12.98 21.33 17.10
N ASP A 81 -13.89 20.87 17.96
CA ASP A 81 -13.97 21.21 19.38
C ASP A 81 -13.37 20.11 20.31
N PHE A 82 -13.45 20.31 21.63
CA PHE A 82 -12.98 19.35 22.63
C PHE A 82 -13.88 18.12 22.82
N ASN A 83 -14.98 18.00 22.09
CA ASN A 83 -15.73 16.75 22.02
C ASN A 83 -14.95 15.69 21.23
N ASP A 84 -14.08 16.12 20.31
CA ASP A 84 -13.20 15.22 19.57
C ASP A 84 -12.02 14.76 20.44
N PRO A 85 -11.84 13.43 20.64
CA PRO A 85 -10.74 12.88 21.44
C PRO A 85 -9.35 13.29 20.94
N SER A 86 -9.15 13.40 19.63
CA SER A 86 -7.84 13.72 19.06
C SER A 86 -7.48 15.18 19.24
N LYS A 87 -8.48 16.08 19.25
CA LYS A 87 -8.27 17.49 19.61
C LYS A 87 -7.85 17.60 21.07
N ARG A 88 -8.50 16.83 21.99
CA ARG A 88 -8.12 16.80 23.41
C ARG A 88 -6.71 16.23 23.59
N GLN A 89 -6.37 15.11 22.92
CA GLN A 89 -5.03 14.52 22.95
C GLN A 89 -3.95 15.51 22.48
N ALA A 90 -4.22 16.25 21.39
CA ALA A 90 -3.31 17.30 20.92
C ALA A 90 -3.19 18.45 21.93
N THR A 91 -4.27 18.78 22.67
CA THR A 91 -4.24 19.78 23.75
C THR A 91 -3.40 19.29 24.92
N ILE A 92 -3.61 18.06 25.37
CA ILE A 92 -2.80 17.45 26.44
C ILE A 92 -1.32 17.47 26.07
N LEU A 93 -0.99 17.07 24.84
CA LEU A 93 0.41 17.10 24.37
C LEU A 93 0.96 18.52 24.33
N LYS A 94 0.15 19.50 23.90
CA LYS A 94 0.53 20.91 23.86
C LYS A 94 0.83 21.43 25.27
N GLU A 95 -0.01 21.12 26.27
CA GLU A 95 0.21 21.50 27.67
C GLU A 95 1.50 20.86 28.23
N LEU A 96 1.73 19.57 27.95
CA LEU A 96 2.97 18.88 28.36
C LEU A 96 4.22 19.52 27.76
N LEU A 97 4.18 19.98 26.50
CA LEU A 97 5.28 20.68 25.85
C LEU A 97 5.48 22.10 26.42
N GLN A 98 4.40 22.77 26.80
CA GLN A 98 4.50 24.11 27.40
C GLN A 98 5.08 24.08 28.82
N GLN A 99 4.95 22.96 29.52
CA GLN A 99 5.43 22.77 30.90
C GLN A 99 6.52 21.67 30.95
N ILE A 100 7.48 21.71 30.00
CA ILE A 100 8.46 20.65 29.80
C ILE A 100 9.38 20.42 31.02
N THR A 101 9.62 21.45 31.83
CA THR A 101 10.44 21.39 33.06
C THR A 101 9.63 20.96 34.29
N ASP A 102 8.32 20.99 34.21
CA ASP A 102 7.39 20.74 35.31
C ASP A 102 6.48 19.54 35.04
N TYR A 103 5.63 19.23 36.01
CA TYR A 103 4.63 18.17 35.91
C TYR A 103 3.25 18.76 35.71
N VAL A 104 2.50 18.24 34.78
CA VAL A 104 1.11 18.61 34.52
C VAL A 104 0.18 17.74 35.39
N ILE A 105 -0.71 18.37 36.15
CA ILE A 105 -1.66 17.68 37.04
C ILE A 105 -2.87 17.22 36.22
N LEU A 106 -3.33 15.98 36.42
CA LEU A 106 -4.45 15.39 35.67
C LEU A 106 -5.79 16.09 35.94
N ASP A 107 -5.98 16.57 37.15
CA ASP A 107 -7.22 17.26 37.53
C ASP A 107 -7.30 18.64 36.87
N ASP A 108 -6.17 19.34 36.74
CA ASP A 108 -6.10 20.63 36.02
C ASP A 108 -6.41 20.45 34.52
N LEU A 109 -5.92 19.35 33.94
CA LEU A 109 -6.27 18.97 32.53
C LEU A 109 -7.77 18.68 32.39
N ALA A 110 -8.35 17.97 33.33
CA ALA A 110 -9.78 17.64 33.31
C ALA A 110 -10.65 18.92 33.40
N GLU A 111 -10.27 19.86 34.27
CA GLU A 111 -10.93 21.14 34.43
C GLU A 111 -10.77 22.01 33.17
N SER A 112 -9.54 22.17 32.65
CA SER A 112 -9.26 23.01 31.48
C SER A 112 -9.99 22.53 30.22
N LEU A 113 -10.16 21.21 30.07
CA LEU A 113 -10.84 20.59 28.95
C LEU A 113 -12.34 20.33 29.18
N ALA A 114 -12.87 20.68 30.38
CA ALA A 114 -14.25 20.48 30.80
C ALA A 114 -14.72 19.01 30.62
N VAL A 115 -13.85 18.03 30.97
CA VAL A 115 -14.15 16.61 30.90
C VAL A 115 -13.84 15.89 32.21
N SER A 116 -14.34 14.65 32.34
CA SER A 116 -14.06 13.85 33.54
C SER A 116 -12.61 13.37 33.55
N ARG A 117 -12.04 13.10 34.74
CA ARG A 117 -10.73 12.47 34.91
C ARG A 117 -10.65 11.11 34.22
N GLY A 118 -11.78 10.36 34.15
CA GLY A 118 -11.87 9.11 33.41
C GLY A 118 -11.67 9.30 31.91
N THR A 119 -12.18 10.40 31.34
CA THR A 119 -11.95 10.78 29.94
C THR A 119 -10.48 11.13 29.68
N ILE A 120 -9.86 11.91 30.57
CA ILE A 120 -8.42 12.22 30.47
C ILE A 120 -7.56 10.94 30.49
N ASN A 121 -7.85 9.99 31.37
CA ASN A 121 -7.13 8.72 31.41
C ASN A 121 -7.26 7.92 30.10
N LYS A 122 -8.43 7.94 29.47
CA LYS A 122 -8.67 7.32 28.16
C LYS A 122 -7.87 8.00 27.06
N ASP A 123 -7.89 9.33 27.05
CA ASP A 123 -7.15 10.13 26.06
C ASP A 123 -5.63 9.97 26.25
N LEU A 124 -5.13 9.93 27.48
CA LEU A 124 -3.72 9.65 27.78
C LEU A 124 -3.29 8.26 27.33
N LYS A 125 -4.12 7.24 27.52
CA LYS A 125 -3.81 5.89 27.01
C LYS A 125 -3.64 5.88 25.48
N ALA A 126 -4.54 6.54 24.77
CA ALA A 126 -4.46 6.67 23.32
C ALA A 126 -3.26 7.52 22.88
N LEU A 127 -2.99 8.64 23.57
CA LEU A 127 -1.85 9.49 23.30
C LEU A 127 -0.52 8.76 23.54
N LYS A 128 -0.38 7.98 24.62
CA LYS A 128 0.80 7.14 24.87
C LYS A 128 1.06 6.19 23.70
N GLN A 129 0.03 5.51 23.18
CA GLN A 129 0.15 4.64 22.00
C GLN A 129 0.61 5.40 20.76
N GLN A 130 0.14 6.64 20.54
CA GLN A 130 0.62 7.47 19.43
C GLN A 130 2.08 7.90 19.63
N LEU A 131 2.46 8.25 20.85
CA LEU A 131 3.81 8.72 21.19
C LEU A 131 4.86 7.59 21.15
N ASP A 132 4.46 6.33 21.41
CA ASP A 132 5.33 5.16 21.26
C ASP A 132 5.87 5.05 19.81
N TYR A 133 5.10 5.48 18.82
CA TYR A 133 5.58 5.57 17.43
C TYR A 133 6.79 6.51 17.28
N TYR A 134 6.85 7.57 18.07
CA TYR A 134 7.91 8.58 18.05
C TYR A 134 9.01 8.32 19.09
N GLN A 135 8.97 7.18 19.79
CA GLN A 135 9.88 6.89 20.91
C GLN A 135 9.83 7.96 22.03
N VAL A 136 8.65 8.55 22.19
CA VAL A 136 8.37 9.58 23.20
C VAL A 136 7.48 8.98 24.28
N ARG A 137 7.78 9.26 25.53
CA ARG A 137 7.07 8.68 26.67
C ARG A 137 6.41 9.75 27.52
N ILE A 138 5.24 9.43 28.07
CA ILE A 138 4.61 10.20 29.16
C ILE A 138 4.88 9.45 30.44
N GLU A 139 5.74 10.01 31.27
CA GLU A 139 6.08 9.50 32.59
C GLU A 139 5.15 10.05 33.65
N THR A 140 4.85 9.24 34.67
CA THR A 140 3.98 9.63 35.78
C THR A 140 4.77 9.61 37.08
N LYS A 141 4.71 10.70 37.84
CA LYS A 141 5.32 10.78 39.18
C LYS A 141 4.23 10.94 40.22
N THR A 142 4.20 10.04 41.17
CA THR A 142 3.21 10.03 42.27
C THR A 142 3.18 11.39 42.98
N ASN A 143 1.97 11.96 43.14
CA ASN A 143 1.71 13.25 43.76
C ASN A 143 2.31 14.48 43.06
N ARG A 144 2.84 14.33 41.82
CA ARG A 144 3.36 15.45 41.03
C ARG A 144 2.64 15.61 39.70
N GLY A 145 2.16 14.53 39.08
CA GLY A 145 1.50 14.57 37.80
C GLY A 145 2.25 13.80 36.71
N ILE A 146 2.11 14.25 35.48
CA ILE A 146 2.71 13.66 34.27
C ILE A 146 3.65 14.64 33.59
N HIS A 147 4.71 14.13 32.94
CA HIS A 147 5.60 14.93 32.11
C HIS A 147 6.04 14.16 30.86
N LEU A 148 6.58 14.87 29.87
CA LEU A 148 7.03 14.31 28.61
C LEU A 148 8.52 13.99 28.69
N ALA A 149 8.92 12.79 28.28
CA ALA A 149 10.31 12.35 28.16
C ALA A 149 10.60 11.94 26.70
N VAL A 150 11.67 12.45 26.12
CA VAL A 150 12.17 12.11 24.78
C VAL A 150 13.59 11.56 24.89
N GLU A 151 13.94 10.68 23.96
CA GLU A 151 15.29 10.15 23.85
C GLU A 151 16.20 11.16 23.10
N HIS A 152 15.65 11.82 22.07
CA HIS A 152 16.33 12.83 21.28
C HIS A 152 15.49 14.10 21.21
N ASP A 153 16.09 15.25 21.48
CA ASP A 153 15.40 16.54 21.62
C ASP A 153 14.71 17.01 20.31
N TYR A 154 15.20 16.63 19.12
CA TYR A 154 14.54 16.96 17.86
C TYR A 154 13.13 16.31 17.72
N MET A 155 12.83 15.28 18.50
CA MET A 155 11.50 14.68 18.55
C MET A 155 10.44 15.66 19.08
N TYR A 156 10.82 16.61 19.92
CA TYR A 156 9.89 17.70 20.31
C TYR A 156 9.37 18.45 19.08
N ALA A 157 10.24 18.76 18.13
CA ALA A 157 9.82 19.45 16.90
C ALA A 157 8.97 18.54 15.99
N VAL A 158 9.32 17.26 15.87
CA VAL A 158 8.55 16.31 15.06
C VAL A 158 7.13 16.15 15.60
N ILE A 159 6.95 15.87 16.91
CA ILE A 159 5.62 15.70 17.51
C ILE A 159 4.82 17.01 17.56
N THR A 160 5.50 18.13 17.80
CA THR A 160 4.85 19.45 17.74
C THR A 160 4.26 19.70 16.34
N ARG A 161 5.04 19.45 15.29
CA ARG A 161 4.58 19.61 13.91
C ARG A 161 3.47 18.63 13.54
N THR A 162 3.63 17.34 13.88
CA THR A 162 2.75 16.26 13.39
C THR A 162 1.49 16.07 14.22
N LEU A 163 1.55 16.26 15.52
CA LEU A 163 0.43 16.04 16.45
C LEU A 163 -0.23 17.34 16.90
N VAL A 164 0.56 18.33 17.36
CA VAL A 164 0.00 19.62 17.80
C VAL A 164 -0.35 20.51 16.60
N GLY A 165 0.57 20.70 15.65
CA GLY A 165 0.40 21.57 14.48
C GLY A 165 -0.69 21.10 13.49
N LYS A 166 -1.20 19.87 13.65
CA LYS A 166 -2.37 19.38 12.93
C LYS A 166 -3.66 20.04 13.42
N TYR A 167 -3.76 20.37 14.73
CA TYR A 167 -4.96 20.87 15.37
C TYR A 167 -4.86 22.32 15.86
N TYR A 168 -3.65 22.88 15.87
CA TYR A 168 -3.38 24.26 16.31
C TYR A 168 -2.57 25.02 15.28
N GLU A 169 -2.84 26.30 15.11
CA GLU A 169 -1.95 27.19 14.42
C GLU A 169 -0.79 27.54 15.34
N LEU A 170 0.42 27.22 14.89
CA LEU A 170 1.64 27.65 15.53
C LEU A 170 2.03 28.97 14.87
N GLU A 171 1.83 30.07 15.60
CA GLU A 171 2.05 31.41 15.05
C GLU A 171 3.55 31.66 14.82
N ALA A 172 3.88 32.01 13.61
CA ALA A 172 5.11 32.69 13.27
C ALA A 172 4.72 33.92 12.46
N THR A 173 4.81 35.08 13.08
CA THR A 173 4.43 36.34 12.47
C THR A 173 5.65 37.03 11.88
N TRP A 174 5.69 37.15 10.57
CA TRP A 174 6.58 38.01 9.82
C TRP A 174 5.79 38.74 8.73
N ASP A 175 6.38 39.79 8.18
CA ASP A 175 5.73 40.64 7.19
C ASP A 175 5.68 39.98 5.79
N LYS A 176 4.84 40.54 4.91
CA LYS A 176 4.71 40.05 3.52
C LYS A 176 6.02 40.15 2.72
N ALA A 177 6.88 41.10 3.04
CA ALA A 177 8.16 41.27 2.33
C ALA A 177 9.10 40.11 2.64
N THR A 178 9.14 39.66 3.89
CA THR A 178 9.88 38.46 4.33
C THR A 178 9.31 37.19 3.68
N ASP A 179 8.00 37.09 3.54
CA ASP A 179 7.37 35.99 2.80
C ASP A 179 7.82 35.89 1.35
N VAL A 180 7.88 37.03 0.66
CA VAL A 180 8.35 37.09 -0.73
C VAL A 180 9.85 36.77 -0.83
N LYS A 181 10.67 37.23 0.11
CA LYS A 181 12.09 36.88 0.17
C LYS A 181 12.28 35.36 0.33
N LEU A 182 11.58 34.76 1.28
CA LEU A 182 11.64 33.32 1.53
C LEU A 182 11.22 32.50 0.30
N LEU A 183 10.12 32.88 -0.33
CA LEU A 183 9.65 32.25 -1.57
C LEU A 183 10.71 32.33 -2.68
N ASN A 184 11.30 33.50 -2.88
CA ASN A 184 12.29 33.71 -3.93
C ASN A 184 13.58 32.91 -3.68
N LEU A 185 14.04 32.80 -2.43
CA LEU A 185 15.22 32.02 -2.07
C LEU A 185 14.97 30.52 -2.31
N VAL A 186 13.83 30.01 -1.89
CA VAL A 186 13.47 28.58 -2.09
C VAL A 186 13.28 28.27 -3.59
N LYS A 187 12.69 29.18 -4.37
CA LYS A 187 12.57 29.03 -5.83
C LYS A 187 13.92 29.05 -6.54
N LYS A 188 14.90 29.84 -6.06
CA LYS A 188 16.28 29.84 -6.60
C LYS A 188 16.95 28.48 -6.41
N LEU A 189 16.58 27.73 -5.36
CA LEU A 189 17.03 26.37 -5.13
C LEU A 189 16.21 25.34 -5.95
N ASP A 190 15.37 25.81 -6.88
CA ASP A 190 14.54 24.97 -7.76
C ASP A 190 13.46 24.15 -7.04
N HIS A 191 12.92 24.68 -5.94
CA HIS A 191 11.84 24.06 -5.17
C HIS A 191 10.50 24.80 -5.35
N ASN A 192 9.40 24.07 -5.09
CA ASN A 192 8.02 24.53 -5.28
C ASN A 192 7.44 25.25 -4.03
N ASN A 193 6.20 25.71 -4.16
CA ASN A 193 5.48 26.38 -3.09
C ASN A 193 5.18 25.47 -1.88
N ASP A 194 5.05 24.14 -2.08
CA ASP A 194 4.82 23.19 -0.99
C ASP A 194 6.04 23.14 -0.07
N THR A 195 7.25 23.13 -0.65
CA THR A 195 8.50 23.22 0.11
C THR A 195 8.55 24.50 0.95
N VAL A 196 8.16 25.65 0.38
CA VAL A 196 8.07 26.92 1.11
C VAL A 196 7.09 26.79 2.29
N THR A 197 5.93 26.19 2.06
CA THR A 197 4.91 25.99 3.11
C THR A 197 5.42 25.09 4.23
N MET A 198 6.16 24.03 3.89
CA MET A 198 6.78 23.15 4.90
C MET A 198 7.85 23.89 5.71
N ILE A 199 8.72 24.66 5.06
CA ILE A 199 9.75 25.48 5.75
C ILE A 199 9.08 26.49 6.70
N LYS A 200 8.06 27.21 6.25
CA LYS A 200 7.29 28.15 7.10
C LYS A 200 6.73 27.46 8.34
N ARG A 201 6.14 26.27 8.17
CA ARG A 201 5.62 25.48 9.28
C ARG A 201 6.73 25.08 10.25
N ASN A 202 7.89 24.67 9.74
CA ASN A 202 9.02 24.27 10.57
C ASN A 202 9.59 25.47 11.35
N ILE A 203 9.69 26.66 10.74
CA ILE A 203 10.07 27.91 11.42
C ILE A 203 9.08 28.20 12.57
N ALA A 204 7.77 28.08 12.30
CA ALA A 204 6.75 28.29 13.32
C ALA A 204 6.88 27.31 14.49
N VAL A 205 7.21 26.05 14.20
CA VAL A 205 7.47 25.03 15.23
C VAL A 205 8.66 25.41 16.10
N ILE A 206 9.79 25.76 15.51
CA ILE A 206 11.00 26.14 16.27
C ILE A 206 10.74 27.40 17.11
N ASN A 207 10.11 28.43 16.55
CA ASN A 207 9.73 29.62 17.31
C ASN A 207 8.83 29.29 18.50
N TRP A 208 7.84 28.41 18.29
CA TRP A 208 6.93 27.98 19.35
C TRP A 208 7.67 27.21 20.45
N LEU A 209 8.56 26.26 20.10
CA LEU A 209 9.35 25.49 21.08
C LEU A 209 10.26 26.40 21.92
N ARG A 210 10.96 27.34 21.28
CA ARG A 210 11.83 28.29 21.95
C ARG A 210 11.09 29.20 22.94
N LYS A 211 9.84 29.56 22.66
CA LYS A 211 8.98 30.31 23.59
C LYS A 211 8.81 29.59 24.92
N TYR A 212 8.90 28.25 24.91
CA TYR A 212 8.81 27.40 26.11
C TYR A 212 10.17 26.84 26.54
N ASN A 213 11.28 27.50 26.15
CA ASN A 213 12.65 27.13 26.49
C ASN A 213 13.08 25.73 26.00
N ILE A 214 12.44 25.21 24.95
CA ILE A 214 12.85 23.97 24.30
C ILE A 214 13.77 24.31 23.15
N GLN A 215 15.04 23.87 23.23
CA GLN A 215 16.03 23.96 22.16
C GLN A 215 16.37 22.56 21.66
N ILE A 216 16.72 22.45 20.39
CA ILE A 216 17.12 21.21 19.75
C ILE A 216 18.61 21.28 19.49
N ASN A 217 19.39 20.46 20.18
CA ASN A 217 20.85 20.45 20.11
C ASN A 217 21.42 19.07 19.79
N ASP A 218 20.65 18.00 20.03
CA ASP A 218 21.06 16.63 19.73
C ASP A 218 21.26 16.44 18.22
N ARG A 219 22.34 15.74 17.85
CA ARG A 219 22.58 15.38 16.46
C ARG A 219 21.43 14.53 15.92
N ILE A 220 20.96 14.89 14.72
CA ILE A 220 19.96 14.10 14.00
C ILE A 220 20.68 12.97 13.25
N ASN A 221 20.66 11.77 13.84
CA ASN A 221 21.35 10.62 13.27
C ASN A 221 20.71 10.18 11.93
N ASN A 222 21.53 9.68 11.02
CA ASN A 222 21.13 9.17 9.71
C ASN A 222 20.48 10.21 8.76
N TYR A 223 20.44 11.48 9.13
CA TYR A 223 19.97 12.54 8.26
C TYR A 223 21.08 13.01 7.32
N HIS A 224 20.76 13.11 6.03
CA HIS A 224 21.70 13.49 4.98
C HIS A 224 21.27 14.82 4.32
N PRO A 225 21.90 15.96 4.67
CA PRO A 225 21.70 17.19 3.92
C PRO A 225 22.27 17.04 2.51
N LEU A 226 21.50 17.46 1.50
CA LEU A 226 21.89 17.36 0.09
C LEU A 226 22.43 18.68 -0.47
N LEU A 227 22.18 19.78 0.23
CA LEU A 227 22.62 21.12 -0.13
C LEU A 227 23.68 21.62 0.85
N SER A 228 24.75 22.20 0.33
CA SER A 228 25.84 22.73 1.16
C SER A 228 25.42 23.98 1.94
N ASP A 229 26.08 24.25 3.07
CA ASP A 229 25.87 25.44 3.86
C ASP A 229 26.11 26.73 3.05
N VAL A 230 27.05 26.71 2.11
CA VAL A 230 27.32 27.85 1.20
C VAL A 230 26.10 28.10 0.31
N THR A 231 25.53 27.06 -0.29
CA THR A 231 24.33 27.16 -1.13
C THR A 231 23.12 27.66 -0.34
N MET A 232 22.99 27.25 0.92
CA MET A 232 21.86 27.61 1.78
C MET A 232 22.11 28.87 2.64
N ALA A 233 23.28 29.50 2.58
CA ALA A 233 23.66 30.61 3.48
C ALA A 233 22.63 31.74 3.50
N SER A 234 22.17 32.21 2.34
CA SER A 234 21.18 33.30 2.25
C SER A 234 19.84 32.93 2.89
N LEU A 235 19.41 31.67 2.74
CA LEU A 235 18.20 31.17 3.35
C LEU A 235 18.35 31.04 4.87
N ARG A 236 19.48 30.49 5.33
CA ARG A 236 19.81 30.36 6.75
C ARG A 236 19.85 31.71 7.46
N ASN A 237 20.48 32.72 6.82
CA ASN A 237 20.52 34.07 7.36
C ASN A 237 19.12 34.68 7.51
N LEU A 238 18.27 34.56 6.48
CA LEU A 238 16.90 35.06 6.54
C LEU A 238 16.10 34.36 7.66
N VAL A 239 16.24 33.03 7.81
CA VAL A 239 15.56 32.29 8.86
C VAL A 239 16.08 32.69 10.26
N THR A 240 17.39 32.95 10.39
CA THR A 240 18.00 33.45 11.64
C THR A 240 17.45 34.84 12.01
N GLU A 241 17.27 35.73 11.03
CA GLU A 241 16.60 37.02 11.24
C GLU A 241 15.15 36.86 11.71
N ILE A 242 14.38 35.95 11.08
CA ILE A 242 12.99 35.67 11.46
C ILE A 242 12.91 35.15 12.90
N ILE A 243 13.79 34.26 13.31
CA ILE A 243 13.81 33.66 14.65
C ILE A 243 14.40 34.62 15.70
N GLY A 244 15.23 35.59 15.27
CA GLY A 244 15.82 36.60 16.16
C GLY A 244 17.02 36.12 17.00
N SER A 245 17.51 34.89 16.73
CA SER A 245 18.66 34.32 17.44
C SER A 245 19.35 33.23 16.62
N SER A 246 20.59 32.87 16.98
CA SER A 246 21.35 31.83 16.30
C SER A 246 20.62 30.46 16.34
N LEU A 247 20.71 29.71 15.24
CA LEU A 247 20.18 28.36 15.12
C LEU A 247 21.24 27.33 15.45
N SER A 248 20.89 26.31 16.21
CA SER A 248 21.71 25.10 16.30
C SER A 248 21.74 24.38 14.94
N THR A 249 22.68 23.45 14.76
CA THR A 249 22.73 22.62 13.54
C THR A 249 21.42 21.84 13.36
N SER A 250 20.94 21.21 14.42
CA SER A 250 19.75 20.36 14.39
C SER A 250 18.45 21.15 14.17
N GLU A 251 18.34 22.36 14.72
CA GLU A 251 17.22 23.26 14.39
C GLU A 251 17.23 23.67 12.91
N TRP A 252 18.43 23.97 12.37
CA TRP A 252 18.58 24.27 10.96
C TRP A 252 18.22 23.05 10.08
N GLU A 253 18.71 21.88 10.42
CA GLU A 253 18.37 20.63 9.73
C GLU A 253 16.86 20.38 9.76
N PHE A 254 16.20 20.54 10.92
CA PHE A 254 14.74 20.44 11.02
C PHE A 254 14.02 21.51 10.17
N ILE A 255 14.51 22.73 10.08
CA ILE A 255 13.88 23.76 9.25
C ILE A 255 14.07 23.45 7.76
N SER A 256 15.26 23.04 7.36
CA SER A 256 15.68 22.90 5.96
C SER A 256 15.45 21.52 5.34
N TYR A 257 15.10 20.48 6.11
CA TYR A 257 14.88 19.13 5.57
C TYR A 257 13.91 19.09 4.37
N PRO A 258 12.88 19.97 4.22
CA PRO A 258 12.01 19.94 3.05
C PRO A 258 12.73 20.10 1.72
N LEU A 259 13.95 20.65 1.73
CA LEU A 259 14.81 20.77 0.56
C LEU A 259 15.54 19.45 0.22
N ASN A 260 15.56 18.47 1.13
CA ASN A 260 16.39 17.25 1.05
C ASN A 260 15.58 15.95 0.95
N ILE A 261 14.27 16.01 0.64
CA ILE A 261 13.36 14.84 0.71
C ILE A 261 12.69 14.43 -0.60
N ARG A 262 12.85 15.23 -1.68
CA ARG A 262 12.12 14.98 -2.94
C ARG A 262 12.93 15.20 -4.20
N LYS A 263 13.97 16.03 -4.15
CA LYS A 263 14.68 16.48 -5.34
C LYS A 263 16.19 16.54 -5.10
N LEU A 264 16.93 16.11 -6.09
CA LEU A 264 18.38 16.26 -6.11
C LEU A 264 18.75 17.72 -6.47
N PRO A 265 19.84 18.24 -5.91
CA PRO A 265 20.45 19.47 -6.39
C PRO A 265 20.78 19.38 -7.89
N LYS A 266 20.77 20.52 -8.59
CA LYS A 266 21.14 20.57 -10.02
C LYS A 266 22.62 20.22 -10.25
N ASP A 267 23.46 20.63 -9.33
CA ASP A 267 24.89 20.34 -9.36
C ASP A 267 25.15 19.08 -8.53
N ASP A 268 25.86 18.11 -9.12
CA ASP A 268 26.33 16.92 -8.42
C ASP A 268 27.32 17.36 -7.34
N ASN A 269 26.92 17.22 -6.09
CA ASN A 269 27.72 17.70 -4.97
C ASN A 269 28.18 16.54 -4.09
N GLN A 270 29.30 16.78 -3.40
CA GLN A 270 29.94 15.78 -2.53
C GLN A 270 28.98 15.26 -1.43
N LEU A 271 28.02 16.06 -0.96
CA LEU A 271 27.06 15.65 0.09
C LEU A 271 26.11 14.58 -0.41
N VAL A 272 25.64 14.69 -1.67
CA VAL A 272 24.80 13.65 -2.29
C VAL A 272 25.59 12.35 -2.40
N GLN A 273 26.85 12.40 -2.84
CA GLN A 273 27.71 11.22 -2.98
C GLN A 273 27.95 10.54 -1.63
N VAL A 274 28.20 11.30 -0.57
CA VAL A 274 28.34 10.74 0.79
C VAL A 274 27.05 10.00 1.21
N GLY A 275 25.89 10.63 1.05
CA GLY A 275 24.62 9.99 1.39
C GLY A 275 24.34 8.73 0.56
N LEU A 276 24.72 8.72 -0.73
CA LEU A 276 24.57 7.53 -1.59
C LEU A 276 25.47 6.38 -1.15
N VAL A 277 26.72 6.64 -0.76
CA VAL A 277 27.65 5.62 -0.25
C VAL A 277 27.06 4.98 1.01
N GLU A 278 26.52 5.77 1.95
CA GLU A 278 25.91 5.24 3.18
C GLU A 278 24.65 4.40 2.87
N VAL A 279 23.84 4.80 1.88
CA VAL A 279 22.70 4.00 1.40
C VAL A 279 23.19 2.69 0.76
N GLU A 280 24.24 2.73 -0.04
CA GLU A 280 24.83 1.55 -0.67
C GLU A 280 25.35 0.56 0.37
N ASP A 281 26.09 1.03 1.37
CA ASP A 281 26.59 0.21 2.49
C ASP A 281 25.44 -0.42 3.29
N LEU A 282 24.39 0.36 3.56
CA LEU A 282 23.17 -0.14 4.21
C LEU A 282 22.56 -1.28 3.40
N MET A 283 22.35 -1.09 2.10
CA MET A 283 21.72 -2.08 1.22
C MET A 283 22.59 -3.32 1.02
N GLN A 284 23.91 -3.22 1.02
CA GLN A 284 24.79 -4.39 1.04
C GLN A 284 24.52 -5.31 2.24
N SER A 285 24.09 -4.74 3.36
CA SER A 285 23.71 -5.51 4.54
C SER A 285 22.25 -6.01 4.53
N VAL A 286 21.40 -5.48 3.64
CA VAL A 286 19.99 -5.87 3.49
C VAL A 286 19.84 -7.00 2.47
N PHE A 287 20.52 -6.92 1.33
CA PHE A 287 20.38 -7.89 0.24
C PHE A 287 20.60 -9.36 0.64
N PRO A 288 21.59 -9.72 1.49
CA PRO A 288 21.74 -11.10 1.95
C PRO A 288 20.51 -11.61 2.70
N ILE A 289 19.82 -10.74 3.47
CA ILE A 289 18.61 -11.07 4.21
C ILE A 289 17.46 -11.36 3.24
N LEU A 290 17.32 -10.55 2.18
CA LEU A 290 16.32 -10.78 1.13
C LEU A 290 16.56 -12.13 0.44
N LYS A 291 17.80 -12.40 0.03
CA LYS A 291 18.18 -13.65 -0.63
C LYS A 291 17.99 -14.88 0.27
N GLN A 292 18.20 -14.74 1.58
CA GLN A 292 17.95 -15.83 2.52
C GLN A 292 16.44 -16.11 2.66
N LYS A 293 15.60 -15.08 2.51
CA LYS A 293 14.14 -15.21 2.61
C LYS A 293 13.55 -15.83 1.34
N LEU A 294 13.98 -15.38 0.18
CA LEU A 294 13.49 -15.81 -1.13
C LEU A 294 14.61 -15.74 -2.16
N ASP A 295 14.96 -16.87 -2.74
CA ASP A 295 15.98 -16.96 -3.81
C ASP A 295 15.36 -16.62 -5.16
N VAL A 296 15.18 -15.32 -5.40
CA VAL A 296 14.72 -14.79 -6.68
C VAL A 296 15.89 -14.30 -7.51
N ASN A 297 15.73 -14.36 -8.81
CA ASN A 297 16.74 -13.85 -9.73
C ASN A 297 16.63 -12.32 -9.82
N LEU A 298 17.39 -11.62 -8.98
CA LEU A 298 17.46 -10.16 -8.93
C LEU A 298 18.91 -9.72 -9.18
N ASP A 299 19.10 -8.75 -10.06
CA ASP A 299 20.37 -8.00 -10.13
C ASP A 299 20.37 -6.91 -9.06
N PHE A 300 20.83 -7.27 -7.87
CA PHE A 300 20.89 -6.33 -6.73
C PHE A 300 21.73 -5.09 -7.02
N LYS A 301 22.73 -5.17 -7.92
CA LYS A 301 23.54 -4.00 -8.28
C LYS A 301 22.74 -3.02 -9.12
N ARG A 302 21.99 -3.51 -10.11
CA ARG A 302 21.12 -2.68 -10.94
C ARG A 302 19.98 -2.10 -10.12
N LEU A 303 19.28 -2.94 -9.35
CA LEU A 303 18.21 -2.52 -8.45
C LEU A 303 18.68 -1.40 -7.50
N LEU A 304 19.88 -1.51 -6.93
CA LEU A 304 20.44 -0.49 -6.06
C LEU A 304 20.70 0.82 -6.82
N MET A 305 21.20 0.77 -8.04
CA MET A 305 21.43 1.97 -8.84
C MET A 305 20.14 2.77 -9.09
N GLU A 306 19.02 2.08 -9.26
CA GLU A 306 17.71 2.72 -9.42
C GLU A 306 17.10 3.19 -8.10
N LEU A 307 17.25 2.40 -7.04
CA LEU A 307 16.65 2.65 -5.72
C LEU A 307 17.39 3.69 -4.88
N ARG A 308 18.71 3.84 -5.03
CA ARG A 308 19.57 4.56 -4.08
C ARG A 308 19.11 5.99 -3.78
N TYR A 309 18.68 6.74 -4.79
CA TYR A 309 18.15 8.09 -4.59
C TYR A 309 16.80 8.08 -3.87
N HIS A 310 15.93 7.13 -4.23
CA HIS A 310 14.64 6.97 -3.56
C HIS A 310 14.85 6.63 -2.08
N LEU A 311 15.77 5.72 -1.76
CA LEU A 311 16.10 5.33 -0.39
C LEU A 311 16.70 6.48 0.40
N LEU A 312 17.58 7.28 -0.18
CA LEU A 312 18.14 8.49 0.44
C LEU A 312 17.02 9.47 0.85
N PHE A 313 16.10 9.76 -0.06
CA PHE A 313 14.94 10.61 0.24
C PHE A 313 13.99 9.96 1.25
N LEU A 314 13.79 8.65 1.18
CA LEU A 314 12.94 7.89 2.11
C LEU A 314 13.49 7.99 3.52
N ILE A 315 14.79 7.78 3.73
CA ILE A 315 15.43 7.89 5.04
C ILE A 315 15.23 9.30 5.61
N ASN A 316 15.53 10.33 4.80
CA ASN A 316 15.32 11.72 5.21
C ASN A 316 13.85 12.03 5.56
N ARG A 317 12.88 11.50 4.81
CA ARG A 317 11.45 11.62 5.14
C ARG A 317 11.08 10.90 6.43
N ALA A 318 11.60 9.68 6.61
CA ALA A 318 11.27 8.85 7.75
C ALA A 318 11.72 9.47 9.08
N ILE A 319 12.92 10.05 9.12
CA ILE A 319 13.47 10.72 10.31
C ILE A 319 12.52 11.83 10.81
N PHE A 320 11.97 12.61 9.90
CA PHE A 320 11.06 13.71 10.23
C PHE A 320 9.57 13.34 10.12
N ASP A 321 9.24 12.06 9.99
CA ASP A 321 7.86 11.59 9.84
C ASP A 321 7.06 12.35 8.76
N VAL A 322 7.66 12.52 7.59
CA VAL A 322 6.99 13.14 6.43
C VAL A 322 6.24 12.07 5.64
N LYS A 323 4.97 12.34 5.36
CA LYS A 323 4.16 11.45 4.51
C LYS A 323 4.60 11.59 3.05
N SER A 324 4.82 10.47 2.40
CA SER A 324 4.84 10.41 0.94
C SER A 324 3.42 10.46 0.39
N GLU A 325 3.27 10.98 -0.82
CA GLU A 325 1.99 10.91 -1.53
C GLU A 325 1.82 9.46 -2.02
N GLY A 326 0.94 8.70 -1.35
CA GLY A 326 0.62 7.34 -1.77
C GLY A 326 -0.24 7.37 -3.03
N PHE A 327 0.33 7.05 -4.20
CA PHE A 327 -0.43 6.88 -5.45
C PHE A 327 -0.70 5.41 -5.78
N ILE A 328 -0.14 4.48 -5.00
CA ILE A 328 -0.27 3.05 -5.23
C ILE A 328 -1.42 2.50 -4.41
N SER A 329 -2.42 1.97 -5.10
CA SER A 329 -3.60 1.39 -4.46
C SER A 329 -3.29 0.05 -3.78
N VAL A 330 -4.10 -0.33 -2.80
CA VAL A 330 -4.04 -1.66 -2.15
C VAL A 330 -4.21 -2.78 -3.19
N ASP A 331 -5.04 -2.55 -4.20
CA ASP A 331 -5.25 -3.50 -5.31
C ASP A 331 -3.96 -3.78 -6.09
N MET A 332 -3.14 -2.76 -6.31
CA MET A 332 -1.85 -2.93 -6.99
C MET A 332 -0.87 -3.73 -6.13
N LEU A 333 -0.84 -3.50 -4.82
CA LEU A 333 0.02 -4.28 -3.91
C LEU A 333 -0.38 -5.75 -3.88
N SER A 334 -1.69 -6.04 -3.90
CA SER A 334 -2.19 -7.41 -3.95
C SER A 334 -1.90 -8.12 -5.26
N LYS A 335 -1.70 -7.38 -6.36
CA LYS A 335 -1.31 -7.93 -7.66
C LYS A 335 0.14 -8.44 -7.67
N TYR A 336 1.03 -7.84 -6.88
CA TYR A 336 2.46 -8.15 -6.86
C TYR A 336 2.95 -8.57 -5.47
N PRO A 337 2.48 -9.71 -4.93
CA PRO A 337 2.72 -10.09 -3.54
C PRO A 337 4.19 -10.36 -3.23
N VAL A 338 4.95 -10.97 -4.16
CA VAL A 338 6.39 -11.23 -3.97
C VAL A 338 7.16 -9.92 -3.88
N SER A 339 6.91 -9.00 -4.81
CA SER A 339 7.55 -7.68 -4.80
C SER A 339 7.16 -6.87 -3.57
N THR A 340 5.90 -7.01 -3.13
CA THR A 340 5.38 -6.38 -1.91
C THR A 340 6.07 -6.95 -0.67
N GLU A 341 6.26 -8.27 -0.59
CA GLU A 341 6.95 -8.91 0.53
C GLU A 341 8.44 -8.50 0.57
N LEU A 342 9.12 -8.47 -0.57
CA LEU A 342 10.50 -7.98 -0.66
C LEU A 342 10.61 -6.51 -0.24
N ALA A 343 9.66 -5.67 -0.65
CA ALA A 343 9.59 -4.26 -0.24
C ALA A 343 9.37 -4.12 1.27
N GLN A 344 8.42 -4.86 1.85
CA GLN A 344 8.15 -4.86 3.29
C GLN A 344 9.37 -5.32 4.10
N LEU A 345 10.01 -6.41 3.67
CA LEU A 345 11.20 -6.93 4.33
C LEU A 345 12.38 -5.94 4.24
N THR A 346 12.56 -5.30 3.09
CA THR A 346 13.57 -4.25 2.91
C THR A 346 13.34 -3.10 3.89
N LEU A 347 12.13 -2.54 3.91
CA LEU A 347 11.79 -1.40 4.76
C LEU A 347 11.87 -1.74 6.26
N SER A 348 11.38 -2.92 6.67
CA SER A 348 11.48 -3.36 8.07
C SER A 348 12.93 -3.57 8.51
N THR A 349 13.77 -4.10 7.63
CA THR A 349 15.20 -4.27 7.90
C THR A 349 15.91 -2.92 8.03
N ILE A 350 15.65 -1.98 7.11
CA ILE A 350 16.19 -0.60 7.17
C ILE A 350 15.72 0.08 8.46
N ALA A 351 14.42 0.01 8.76
CA ALA A 351 13.85 0.61 9.97
C ALA A 351 14.54 0.10 11.25
N THR A 352 14.78 -1.20 11.33
CA THR A 352 15.46 -1.83 12.47
C THR A 352 16.92 -1.39 12.57
N LYS A 353 17.66 -1.41 11.44
CA LYS A 353 19.09 -1.07 11.43
C LYS A 353 19.36 0.40 11.76
N LEU A 354 18.53 1.31 11.29
CA LEU A 354 18.67 2.75 11.51
C LEU A 354 17.92 3.25 12.75
N ASN A 355 17.17 2.38 13.43
CA ASN A 355 16.27 2.74 14.53
C ASN A 355 15.31 3.88 14.17
N ILE A 356 14.72 3.83 12.97
CA ILE A 356 13.74 4.80 12.47
C ILE A 356 12.39 4.14 12.20
N ARG A 357 11.34 4.96 12.09
CA ARG A 357 10.02 4.48 11.71
C ARG A 357 9.73 4.84 10.25
N ILE A 358 9.41 3.82 9.46
CA ILE A 358 9.06 3.99 8.04
C ILE A 358 7.56 3.77 7.88
N ARG A 359 6.88 4.66 7.18
CA ARG A 359 5.44 4.59 6.95
C ARG A 359 5.10 3.52 5.91
N SER A 360 3.94 2.86 6.09
CA SER A 360 3.46 1.80 5.19
C SER A 360 3.28 2.25 3.74
N GLN A 361 3.02 3.54 3.48
CA GLN A 361 2.91 4.09 2.13
C GLN A 361 4.19 3.92 1.30
N GLU A 362 5.36 3.82 1.94
CA GLU A 362 6.63 3.61 1.24
C GLU A 362 6.75 2.20 0.64
N VAL A 363 5.98 1.23 1.15
CA VAL A 363 5.94 -0.14 0.60
C VAL A 363 5.58 -0.13 -0.88
N GLY A 364 4.55 0.64 -1.24
CA GLY A 364 4.10 0.70 -2.63
C GLY A 364 5.19 1.17 -3.61
N TYR A 365 5.97 2.16 -3.23
CA TYR A 365 7.06 2.64 -4.08
C TYR A 365 8.12 1.56 -4.31
N LEU A 366 8.56 0.89 -3.24
CA LEU A 366 9.56 -0.16 -3.37
C LEU A 366 9.01 -1.38 -4.12
N THR A 367 7.72 -1.70 -3.93
CA THR A 367 7.06 -2.78 -4.69
C THR A 367 7.22 -2.61 -6.19
N VAL A 368 7.06 -1.38 -6.70
CA VAL A 368 7.22 -1.09 -8.13
C VAL A 368 8.65 -1.38 -8.60
N TYR A 369 9.67 -0.94 -7.86
CA TYR A 369 11.06 -1.20 -8.23
C TYR A 369 11.39 -2.70 -8.22
N PHE A 370 10.96 -3.43 -7.20
CA PHE A 370 11.13 -4.88 -7.17
C PHE A 370 10.39 -5.58 -8.31
N GLN A 371 9.19 -5.11 -8.64
CA GLN A 371 8.42 -5.69 -9.74
C GLN A 371 9.07 -5.45 -11.09
N MET A 372 9.53 -4.24 -11.37
CA MET A 372 10.26 -3.92 -12.60
C MET A 372 11.50 -4.80 -12.73
N GLU A 373 12.25 -5.00 -11.65
CA GLU A 373 13.43 -5.85 -11.64
C GLU A 373 13.09 -7.32 -11.91
N LEU A 374 12.02 -7.84 -11.33
CA LEU A 374 11.55 -9.21 -11.58
C LEU A 374 11.07 -9.39 -13.03
N GLU A 375 10.39 -8.41 -13.60
CA GLU A 375 9.87 -8.45 -14.98
C GLU A 375 10.98 -8.37 -16.03
N GLU A 376 12.03 -7.58 -15.81
CA GLU A 376 13.10 -7.40 -16.78
C GLU A 376 14.01 -8.63 -16.91
N TYR A 377 14.04 -9.47 -15.87
CA TYR A 377 14.74 -10.76 -15.88
C TYR A 377 13.92 -11.89 -16.53
N MET A 378 12.77 -11.58 -17.16
CA MET A 378 11.92 -12.60 -17.74
C MET A 378 12.64 -13.37 -18.84
N ALA A 379 12.61 -14.70 -18.69
CA ALA A 379 13.09 -15.68 -19.66
C ALA A 379 12.44 -15.49 -21.04
N ALA A 380 12.92 -16.24 -22.04
CA ALA A 380 12.35 -16.26 -23.38
C ALA A 380 10.82 -16.25 -23.34
N PRO A 381 10.16 -15.49 -24.23
CA PRO A 381 8.71 -15.33 -24.22
C PRO A 381 8.02 -16.69 -24.27
N ILE A 382 7.07 -16.95 -23.38
CA ILE A 382 6.19 -18.11 -23.47
C ILE A 382 5.23 -17.81 -24.62
N ILE A 383 5.41 -18.48 -25.76
CA ILE A 383 4.53 -18.28 -26.91
C ILE A 383 3.21 -19.01 -26.64
N HIS A 384 2.16 -18.25 -26.37
CA HIS A 384 0.81 -18.79 -26.25
C HIS A 384 0.20 -18.96 -27.64
N ARG A 385 -0.34 -20.14 -27.94
CA ARG A 385 -1.01 -20.44 -29.23
C ARG A 385 -2.52 -20.32 -29.08
N VAL A 386 -3.15 -19.67 -30.03
CA VAL A 386 -4.61 -19.52 -30.11
C VAL A 386 -5.07 -19.96 -31.50
N ALA A 387 -6.10 -20.81 -31.55
CA ALA A 387 -6.70 -21.25 -32.80
C ALA A 387 -7.89 -20.36 -33.19
N LEU A 388 -7.96 -19.98 -34.48
CA LEU A 388 -9.14 -19.40 -35.11
C LEU A 388 -9.66 -20.41 -36.13
N VAL A 389 -10.82 -21.01 -35.86
CA VAL A 389 -11.40 -22.08 -36.66
C VAL A 389 -12.61 -21.57 -37.44
N GLU A 390 -12.65 -21.89 -38.75
CA GLU A 390 -13.62 -21.44 -39.76
C GLU A 390 -13.46 -20.01 -40.27
N PRO A 391 -14.01 -19.71 -41.49
CA PRO A 391 -13.59 -18.56 -42.28
C PRO A 391 -13.94 -17.22 -41.63
N ILE A 392 -12.90 -16.61 -41.12
CA ILE A 392 -12.92 -15.25 -40.62
C ILE A 392 -12.19 -14.39 -41.64
N ASN A 393 -12.77 -13.22 -41.96
CA ASN A 393 -12.11 -12.28 -42.85
C ASN A 393 -10.80 -11.75 -42.19
N THR A 394 -9.88 -11.28 -43.05
CA THR A 394 -8.55 -10.78 -42.61
C THR A 394 -8.64 -9.64 -41.57
N SER A 395 -9.69 -8.79 -41.67
CA SER A 395 -9.93 -7.69 -40.73
C SER A 395 -10.27 -8.21 -39.32
N MET A 396 -11.08 -9.26 -39.23
CA MET A 396 -11.46 -9.87 -37.96
C MET A 396 -10.24 -10.57 -37.33
N LYS A 397 -9.42 -11.27 -38.12
CA LYS A 397 -8.16 -11.86 -37.64
C LYS A 397 -7.27 -10.79 -37.00
N LYS A 398 -7.07 -9.66 -37.70
CA LYS A 398 -6.26 -8.55 -37.19
C LYS A 398 -6.83 -7.99 -35.89
N PHE A 399 -8.15 -7.76 -35.84
CA PHE A 399 -8.82 -7.24 -34.66
C PHE A 399 -8.66 -8.17 -33.44
N ILE A 400 -8.87 -9.48 -33.60
CA ILE A 400 -8.68 -10.49 -32.54
C ILE A 400 -7.23 -10.48 -32.07
N SER A 401 -6.28 -10.48 -33.00
CA SER A 401 -4.85 -10.46 -32.70
C SER A 401 -4.47 -9.24 -31.84
N GLU A 402 -4.92 -8.05 -32.23
CA GLU A 402 -4.65 -6.83 -31.47
C GLU A 402 -5.27 -6.88 -30.07
N LYS A 403 -6.51 -7.39 -29.95
CA LYS A 403 -7.18 -7.49 -28.63
C LYS A 403 -6.53 -8.50 -27.70
N LEU A 404 -6.10 -9.63 -28.21
CA LEU A 404 -5.41 -10.64 -27.40
C LEU A 404 -3.99 -10.20 -27.02
N LYS A 405 -3.30 -9.48 -27.89
CA LYS A 405 -1.99 -8.87 -27.58
C LYS A 405 -2.09 -7.83 -26.46
N GLU A 406 -3.13 -7.00 -26.46
CA GLU A 406 -3.41 -6.06 -25.35
C GLU A 406 -3.59 -6.76 -23.99
N MET A 407 -3.95 -8.05 -23.98
CA MET A 407 -4.21 -8.84 -22.77
C MET A 407 -3.04 -9.73 -22.33
N LEU A 408 -2.25 -10.21 -23.30
CA LEU A 408 -1.20 -11.24 -23.11
C LEU A 408 0.21 -10.71 -23.33
N ASP A 409 0.39 -9.42 -23.54
CA ASP A 409 1.62 -8.87 -24.08
C ASP A 409 1.96 -9.46 -25.47
N ASP A 410 3.16 -9.29 -25.99
CA ASP A 410 3.47 -9.64 -27.40
C ASP A 410 3.66 -11.15 -27.70
N ASP A 411 3.42 -12.03 -26.72
CA ASP A 411 3.75 -13.45 -26.80
C ASP A 411 2.62 -14.34 -27.36
N LEU A 412 1.92 -13.88 -28.39
CA LEU A 412 0.78 -14.59 -28.96
C LEU A 412 1.00 -15.02 -30.41
N GLN A 413 0.90 -16.34 -30.66
CA GLN A 413 0.82 -16.92 -31.99
C GLN A 413 -0.63 -17.31 -32.30
N ILE A 414 -1.14 -16.83 -33.45
CA ILE A 414 -2.51 -17.13 -33.90
C ILE A 414 -2.45 -18.02 -35.13
N ASP A 415 -2.93 -19.24 -35.00
CA ASP A 415 -3.07 -20.19 -36.07
C ASP A 415 -4.51 -20.15 -36.63
N VAL A 416 -4.66 -20.10 -37.96
CA VAL A 416 -5.96 -19.96 -38.62
C VAL A 416 -6.26 -21.20 -39.42
N PHE A 417 -7.40 -21.82 -39.16
CA PHE A 417 -7.90 -23.02 -39.83
C PHE A 417 -9.18 -22.68 -40.61
N ASN A 418 -9.24 -23.11 -41.86
CA ASN A 418 -10.41 -22.85 -42.73
C ASN A 418 -11.56 -23.84 -42.49
N SER A 419 -11.29 -24.93 -41.76
CA SER A 419 -12.28 -25.93 -41.38
C SER A 419 -11.93 -26.59 -40.05
N ILE A 420 -12.94 -27.20 -39.42
CA ILE A 420 -12.76 -28.02 -38.23
C ILE A 420 -11.80 -29.18 -38.52
N SER A 421 -11.94 -29.86 -39.65
CA SER A 421 -11.07 -30.98 -40.02
C SER A 421 -9.59 -30.59 -40.21
N GLU A 422 -9.31 -29.34 -40.62
CA GLU A 422 -7.94 -28.83 -40.70
C GLU A 422 -7.36 -28.58 -39.30
N TRP A 423 -8.17 -28.07 -38.36
CA TRP A 423 -7.78 -27.87 -36.98
C TRP A 423 -7.55 -29.20 -36.24
N GLU A 424 -8.44 -30.18 -36.39
CA GLU A 424 -8.33 -31.51 -35.77
C GLU A 424 -7.04 -32.25 -36.17
N GLN A 425 -6.48 -31.98 -37.33
CA GLN A 425 -5.22 -32.55 -37.80
C GLN A 425 -4.00 -31.80 -37.23
N SER A 426 -4.16 -30.69 -36.56
CA SER A 426 -3.06 -29.96 -35.95
C SER A 426 -2.54 -30.67 -34.72
N PRO A 427 -1.22 -30.93 -34.62
CA PRO A 427 -0.61 -31.53 -33.45
C PRO A 427 -0.42 -30.56 -32.28
N GLU A 428 -0.74 -29.29 -32.50
CA GLU A 428 -0.45 -28.23 -31.56
C GLU A 428 -1.51 -28.12 -30.47
N LYS A 429 -1.09 -27.73 -29.27
CA LYS A 429 -1.99 -27.39 -28.17
C LYS A 429 -2.30 -25.89 -28.18
N TYR A 430 -3.54 -25.53 -27.94
CA TYR A 430 -4.02 -24.16 -27.96
C TYR A 430 -4.50 -23.74 -26.58
N LEU A 431 -4.20 -22.50 -26.21
CA LEU A 431 -4.70 -21.87 -24.99
C LEU A 431 -6.21 -21.61 -25.08
N LEU A 432 -6.65 -21.12 -26.23
CA LEU A 432 -8.03 -20.79 -26.56
C LEU A 432 -8.34 -21.15 -28.02
N ILE A 433 -9.58 -21.54 -28.27
CA ILE A 433 -10.10 -21.78 -29.63
C ILE A 433 -11.24 -20.81 -29.88
N PHE A 434 -11.13 -19.99 -30.92
CA PHE A 434 -12.20 -19.13 -31.38
C PHE A 434 -12.91 -19.74 -32.58
N SER A 435 -14.23 -19.98 -32.45
CA SER A 435 -15.04 -20.53 -33.55
C SER A 435 -16.43 -19.93 -33.58
N ASN A 436 -17.03 -19.85 -34.77
CA ASN A 436 -18.45 -19.53 -34.93
C ASN A 436 -19.36 -20.76 -34.95
N SER A 437 -18.78 -21.95 -35.13
CA SER A 437 -19.49 -23.21 -35.17
C SER A 437 -19.67 -23.82 -33.80
N PHE A 438 -20.70 -24.65 -33.63
CA PHE A 438 -20.87 -25.49 -32.47
C PHE A 438 -20.00 -26.74 -32.69
N LEU A 439 -18.92 -26.84 -31.93
CA LEU A 439 -18.11 -28.05 -31.90
C LEU A 439 -18.78 -29.04 -30.94
N THR A 440 -18.86 -30.30 -31.32
CA THR A 440 -19.41 -31.36 -30.46
C THR A 440 -18.30 -31.93 -29.57
N ASP A 441 -18.67 -32.59 -28.44
CA ASP A 441 -17.72 -33.16 -27.47
C ASP A 441 -16.72 -34.15 -28.09
N ASN A 442 -17.04 -34.77 -29.23
CA ASN A 442 -16.17 -35.66 -29.98
C ASN A 442 -15.08 -34.88 -30.79
N GLU A 443 -15.25 -33.59 -30.96
CA GLU A 443 -14.34 -32.68 -31.69
C GLU A 443 -13.38 -31.95 -30.74
N LEU A 444 -13.53 -32.12 -29.41
CA LEU A 444 -12.69 -31.51 -28.39
C LEU A 444 -11.42 -32.34 -28.09
N ILE A 445 -10.58 -32.55 -29.08
CA ILE A 445 -9.36 -33.38 -28.96
C ILE A 445 -8.30 -32.73 -28.06
N ASN A 446 -8.35 -31.43 -27.82
CA ASN A 446 -7.28 -30.67 -27.14
C ASN A 446 -7.70 -29.96 -25.85
N HIS A 447 -8.85 -30.23 -25.27
CA HIS A 447 -9.35 -29.67 -23.99
C HIS A 447 -9.28 -28.14 -23.83
N ALA A 448 -8.92 -27.39 -24.87
CA ALA A 448 -8.88 -25.94 -24.83
C ALA A 448 -10.31 -25.35 -24.90
N PRO A 449 -10.63 -24.32 -24.09
CA PRO A 449 -11.95 -23.73 -24.08
C PRO A 449 -12.27 -23.05 -25.40
N ILE A 450 -13.49 -23.31 -25.89
CA ILE A 450 -14.00 -22.74 -27.13
C ILE A 450 -14.74 -21.45 -26.85
N ILE A 451 -14.32 -20.39 -27.50
CA ILE A 451 -14.92 -19.05 -27.38
C ILE A 451 -15.60 -18.69 -28.70
N ARG A 452 -16.86 -18.29 -28.61
CA ARG A 452 -17.55 -17.75 -29.76
C ARG A 452 -16.99 -16.38 -30.14
N LEU A 453 -16.84 -16.13 -31.43
CA LEU A 453 -16.27 -14.88 -31.96
C LEU A 453 -17.05 -13.63 -31.54
N ASN A 454 -18.36 -13.72 -31.33
CA ASN A 454 -19.17 -12.62 -30.82
C ASN A 454 -18.83 -12.26 -29.35
N SER A 455 -18.29 -13.19 -28.58
CA SER A 455 -17.87 -12.97 -27.19
C SER A 455 -16.60 -12.12 -27.04
N ILE A 456 -15.85 -11.91 -28.14
CA ILE A 456 -14.66 -11.03 -28.17
C ILE A 456 -15.00 -9.58 -27.82
N PHE A 457 -16.23 -9.17 -28.10
CA PHE A 457 -16.73 -7.82 -27.76
C PHE A 457 -17.02 -7.64 -26.27
N ASN A 458 -17.10 -8.72 -25.50
CA ASN A 458 -17.23 -8.69 -24.05
C ASN A 458 -15.83 -8.87 -23.39
N GLN A 459 -15.12 -7.75 -23.25
CA GLN A 459 -13.75 -7.75 -22.71
C GLN A 459 -13.63 -8.38 -21.32
N GLY A 460 -14.64 -8.21 -20.45
CA GLY A 460 -14.66 -8.79 -19.12
C GLY A 460 -14.62 -10.32 -19.15
N THR A 461 -15.59 -10.91 -19.85
CA THR A 461 -15.71 -12.37 -19.98
C THR A 461 -14.50 -12.98 -20.71
N LEU A 462 -13.98 -12.32 -21.73
CA LEU A 462 -12.80 -12.80 -22.44
C LEU A 462 -11.57 -12.80 -21.52
N ARG A 463 -11.39 -11.76 -20.73
CA ARG A 463 -10.28 -11.65 -19.77
C ARG A 463 -10.34 -12.74 -18.70
N GLU A 464 -11.53 -13.00 -18.14
CA GLU A 464 -11.74 -14.05 -17.15
C GLU A 464 -11.40 -15.43 -17.72
N ARG A 465 -11.88 -15.75 -18.93
CA ARG A 465 -11.58 -17.00 -19.62
C ARG A 465 -10.09 -17.17 -19.87
N LEU A 466 -9.45 -16.12 -20.34
CA LEU A 466 -8.02 -16.13 -20.59
C LEU A 466 -7.21 -16.41 -19.32
N GLN A 467 -7.56 -15.77 -18.21
CA GLN A 467 -6.88 -15.97 -16.94
C GLN A 467 -7.00 -17.42 -16.43
N ILE A 468 -8.19 -18.01 -16.55
CA ILE A 468 -8.40 -19.40 -16.17
C ILE A 468 -7.56 -20.34 -17.08
N SER A 469 -7.59 -20.12 -18.40
CA SER A 469 -6.84 -20.96 -19.35
C SER A 469 -5.33 -20.87 -19.15
N LEU A 470 -4.79 -19.72 -18.79
CA LEU A 470 -3.37 -19.55 -18.49
C LEU A 470 -2.93 -20.34 -17.25
N VAL A 471 -3.75 -20.32 -16.20
CA VAL A 471 -3.44 -21.11 -15.00
C VAL A 471 -3.66 -22.60 -15.26
N ASP A 472 -4.69 -22.99 -16.01
CA ASP A 472 -4.94 -24.37 -16.42
C ASP A 472 -3.77 -24.92 -17.24
N GLU A 473 -3.23 -24.15 -18.18
CA GLU A 473 -2.04 -24.52 -18.93
C GLU A 473 -0.84 -24.75 -18.00
N ALA A 474 -0.62 -23.88 -17.01
CA ALA A 474 0.45 -24.04 -16.02
C ALA A 474 0.24 -25.28 -15.13
N VAL A 475 -1.02 -25.63 -14.80
CA VAL A 475 -1.35 -26.88 -14.08
C VAL A 475 -1.01 -28.09 -14.94
N ASN A 476 -1.40 -28.10 -16.22
CA ASN A 476 -1.13 -29.18 -17.16
C ASN A 476 0.36 -29.36 -17.44
N GLN A 477 1.16 -28.30 -17.34
CA GLN A 477 2.62 -28.34 -17.45
C GLN A 477 3.34 -28.70 -16.12
N GLY A 478 2.58 -28.89 -15.02
CA GLY A 478 3.13 -29.23 -13.70
C GLY A 478 3.85 -28.06 -12.99
N GLN A 479 3.68 -26.84 -13.49
CA GLN A 479 4.27 -25.61 -12.93
C GLN A 479 3.37 -24.95 -11.87
N CYS A 480 2.10 -25.30 -11.88
CA CYS A 480 1.11 -24.94 -10.87
C CYS A 480 0.34 -26.17 -10.42
N ARG A 481 -0.08 -26.20 -9.17
CA ARG A 481 -1.09 -27.15 -8.67
C ARG A 481 -2.25 -26.35 -8.09
N PHE A 482 -3.47 -26.75 -8.44
CA PHE A 482 -4.68 -26.05 -8.00
C PHE A 482 -5.66 -27.09 -7.47
N ASP A 483 -5.89 -27.07 -6.15
CA ASP A 483 -6.78 -28.01 -5.45
C ASP A 483 -7.88 -27.24 -4.73
N VAL A 484 -9.09 -27.82 -4.64
CA VAL A 484 -10.22 -27.21 -3.95
C VAL A 484 -10.76 -28.17 -2.89
N THR A 485 -10.96 -27.67 -1.67
CA THR A 485 -11.48 -28.42 -0.53
C THR A 485 -12.70 -27.70 0.04
N GLN A 486 -13.80 -28.43 0.25
CA GLN A 486 -14.96 -27.92 0.96
C GLN A 486 -14.74 -28.06 2.47
N PHE A 487 -14.97 -26.97 3.22
CA PHE A 487 -14.87 -27.00 4.67
C PHE A 487 -16.18 -27.48 5.32
N GLU A 488 -16.03 -28.18 6.44
CA GLU A 488 -17.17 -28.60 7.25
C GLU A 488 -17.78 -27.43 8.03
N GLU A 489 -19.06 -27.52 8.39
CA GLU A 489 -19.82 -26.43 9.03
C GLU A 489 -19.21 -25.92 10.36
N GLN A 490 -18.40 -26.74 11.03
CA GLN A 490 -17.78 -26.41 12.33
C GLN A 490 -16.38 -25.76 12.21
N GLU A 491 -15.83 -25.62 11.01
CA GLU A 491 -14.48 -25.11 10.83
C GLU A 491 -14.43 -23.59 10.96
N THR A 492 -13.43 -23.08 11.66
CA THR A 492 -13.07 -21.66 11.72
C THR A 492 -12.03 -21.36 10.67
N TYR A 493 -11.76 -20.07 10.40
CA TYR A 493 -10.67 -19.66 9.50
C TYR A 493 -9.34 -20.35 9.83
N VAL A 494 -8.91 -20.29 11.09
CA VAL A 494 -7.63 -20.86 11.51
C VAL A 494 -7.59 -22.39 11.40
N THR A 495 -8.69 -23.09 11.77
CA THR A 495 -8.76 -24.54 11.65
C THR A 495 -8.84 -24.98 10.19
N GLY A 496 -9.56 -24.24 9.34
CA GLY A 496 -9.63 -24.49 7.90
C GLY A 496 -8.26 -24.36 7.22
N VAL A 497 -7.54 -23.26 7.45
CA VAL A 497 -6.19 -23.10 6.87
C VAL A 497 -5.23 -24.19 7.37
N LYS A 498 -5.27 -24.55 8.66
CA LYS A 498 -4.47 -25.67 9.19
C LYS A 498 -4.83 -27.01 8.52
N LYS A 499 -6.11 -27.24 8.22
CA LYS A 499 -6.55 -28.43 7.50
C LYS A 499 -5.94 -28.48 6.10
N LEU A 500 -6.02 -27.38 5.32
CA LEU A 500 -5.40 -27.28 3.99
C LEU A 500 -3.90 -27.57 4.06
N ILE A 501 -3.18 -26.93 4.97
CA ILE A 501 -1.73 -27.13 5.11
C ILE A 501 -1.40 -28.59 5.46
N ASN A 502 -2.14 -29.20 6.39
CA ASN A 502 -1.92 -30.59 6.79
C ASN A 502 -2.23 -31.59 5.67
N GLN A 503 -3.28 -31.35 4.87
CA GLN A 503 -3.57 -32.14 3.69
C GLN A 503 -2.40 -32.12 2.70
N GLU A 504 -1.87 -30.93 2.41
CA GLU A 504 -0.74 -30.80 1.48
C GLU A 504 0.57 -31.37 2.04
N ILE A 505 0.78 -31.34 3.36
CA ILE A 505 1.92 -32.03 4.01
C ILE A 505 1.75 -33.56 3.86
N GLN A 506 0.55 -34.09 4.08
CA GLN A 506 0.25 -35.52 3.92
C GLN A 506 0.44 -36.00 2.46
N HIS A 507 0.10 -35.15 1.51
CA HIS A 507 0.32 -35.41 0.08
C HIS A 507 1.80 -35.21 -0.35
N GLY A 508 2.69 -34.83 0.59
CA GLY A 508 4.10 -34.56 0.28
C GLY A 508 4.34 -33.28 -0.54
N GLN A 509 3.38 -32.39 -0.55
CA GLN A 509 3.43 -31.13 -1.33
C GLN A 509 4.05 -29.99 -0.55
N LEU A 510 3.96 -30.01 0.76
CA LEU A 510 4.51 -29.03 1.69
C LEU A 510 5.35 -29.74 2.78
N THR A 511 6.31 -29.01 3.33
CA THR A 511 7.08 -29.46 4.49
C THR A 511 6.40 -29.06 5.80
N PRO A 512 6.63 -29.77 6.93
CA PRO A 512 5.98 -29.47 8.22
C PRO A 512 6.27 -28.06 8.75
N ASP A 513 7.41 -27.46 8.42
CA ASP A 513 7.80 -26.09 8.80
C ASP A 513 6.95 -25.00 8.13
N PHE A 514 6.27 -25.31 7.01
CA PHE A 514 5.33 -24.41 6.36
C PHE A 514 4.20 -23.94 7.31
N MET A 515 3.69 -24.84 8.17
CA MET A 515 2.69 -24.51 9.18
C MET A 515 3.17 -23.39 10.11
N GLN A 516 4.41 -23.50 10.61
CA GLN A 516 4.97 -22.48 11.50
C GLN A 516 5.25 -21.17 10.76
N ALA A 517 5.69 -21.23 9.51
CA ALA A 517 5.91 -20.05 8.68
C ALA A 517 4.60 -19.28 8.44
N TRP A 518 3.50 -20.00 8.16
CA TRP A 518 2.19 -19.38 8.04
C TRP A 518 1.71 -18.74 9.34
N LEU A 519 1.82 -19.42 10.47
CA LEU A 519 1.41 -18.89 11.78
C LEU A 519 2.17 -17.60 12.12
N ASN A 520 3.48 -17.57 11.89
CA ASN A 520 4.31 -16.39 12.12
C ASN A 520 3.89 -15.20 11.23
N ARG A 521 3.53 -15.48 9.97
CA ARG A 521 3.09 -14.44 9.05
C ARG A 521 1.72 -13.89 9.43
N GLU A 522 0.75 -14.75 9.76
CA GLU A 522 -0.61 -14.35 10.13
C GLU A 522 -0.64 -13.46 11.39
N GLN A 523 0.32 -13.67 12.31
CA GLN A 523 0.51 -12.79 13.48
C GLN A 523 1.04 -11.39 13.13
N GLN A 524 1.76 -11.25 12.03
CA GLN A 524 2.35 -9.98 11.60
C GLN A 524 1.39 -9.12 10.78
N SER A 525 0.58 -9.74 9.94
CA SER A 525 -0.40 -9.07 9.10
C SER A 525 -1.53 -10.02 8.74
N SER A 526 -2.78 -9.54 8.81
CA SER A 526 -3.95 -10.31 8.39
C SER A 526 -3.87 -10.63 6.90
N SER A 527 -4.19 -11.87 6.54
CA SER A 527 -4.29 -12.33 5.16
C SER A 527 -5.67 -12.10 4.54
N ILE A 528 -6.57 -11.37 5.20
CA ILE A 528 -7.92 -11.11 4.69
C ILE A 528 -7.93 -9.88 3.79
N PHE A 529 -8.42 -10.05 2.56
CA PHE A 529 -8.47 -9.03 1.51
C PHE A 529 -9.85 -8.37 1.35
N GLY A 530 -10.73 -8.43 2.30
CA GLY A 530 -12.10 -7.94 2.13
C GLY A 530 -12.96 -8.87 1.25
N ASP A 531 -14.23 -8.50 1.04
CA ASP A 531 -15.22 -9.24 0.23
C ASP A 531 -15.38 -10.75 0.55
N GLY A 532 -14.92 -11.16 1.72
CA GLY A 532 -15.01 -12.55 2.17
C GLY A 532 -13.88 -13.45 1.68
N VAL A 533 -12.78 -12.89 1.23
CA VAL A 533 -11.62 -13.61 0.69
C VAL A 533 -10.44 -13.49 1.64
N ALA A 534 -9.83 -14.63 1.96
CA ALA A 534 -8.54 -14.69 2.62
C ALA A 534 -7.49 -15.28 1.66
N LEU A 535 -6.29 -14.69 1.66
CA LEU A 535 -5.19 -15.07 0.78
C LEU A 535 -3.90 -15.29 1.60
N PRO A 536 -3.85 -16.31 2.46
CA PRO A 536 -2.61 -16.69 3.10
C PRO A 536 -1.59 -17.16 2.04
N HIS A 537 -0.43 -16.50 2.01
CA HIS A 537 0.65 -16.85 1.10
C HIS A 537 1.97 -16.94 1.86
N VAL A 538 2.74 -17.99 1.61
CA VAL A 538 3.98 -18.29 2.32
C VAL A 538 5.00 -18.91 1.37
N ILE A 539 6.28 -18.64 1.63
CA ILE A 539 7.37 -19.24 0.85
C ILE A 539 7.54 -20.70 1.27
N ASP A 540 7.44 -21.59 0.29
CA ASP A 540 7.65 -23.02 0.46
C ASP A 540 9.12 -23.41 0.24
N LYS A 541 9.68 -24.13 1.20
CA LYS A 541 11.06 -24.64 1.19
C LYS A 541 11.14 -26.14 0.92
N SER A 542 10.08 -26.76 0.42
CA SER A 542 10.05 -28.19 0.09
C SER A 542 11.03 -28.58 -1.01
N GLY A 543 11.46 -27.62 -1.83
CA GLY A 543 12.30 -27.84 -3.01
C GLY A 543 11.49 -28.19 -4.25
N LEU A 544 10.17 -28.25 -4.18
CA LEU A 544 9.29 -28.40 -5.34
C LEU A 544 9.25 -27.10 -6.14
N ASN A 545 9.58 -27.18 -7.42
CA ASN A 545 9.67 -26.01 -8.29
C ASN A 545 8.34 -25.73 -9.00
N ARG A 546 7.30 -25.47 -8.21
CA ARG A 546 5.95 -25.15 -8.69
C ARG A 546 5.20 -24.28 -7.67
N ILE A 547 4.20 -23.58 -8.15
CA ILE A 547 3.25 -22.84 -7.31
C ILE A 547 2.16 -23.81 -6.85
N LEU A 548 1.84 -23.82 -5.55
CA LEU A 548 0.72 -24.55 -5.01
C LEU A 548 -0.38 -23.57 -4.62
N VAL A 549 -1.58 -23.82 -5.12
CA VAL A 549 -2.81 -23.10 -4.77
C VAL A 549 -3.80 -24.10 -4.22
N THR A 550 -4.13 -24.00 -2.93
CA THR A 550 -5.16 -24.83 -2.32
C THR A 550 -6.30 -23.94 -1.83
N VAL A 551 -7.48 -24.17 -2.37
CA VAL A 551 -8.67 -23.37 -2.11
C VAL A 551 -9.54 -24.06 -1.06
N GLY A 552 -9.87 -23.33 0.01
CA GLY A 552 -10.84 -23.79 1.01
C GLY A 552 -12.12 -22.96 0.93
N VAL A 553 -13.26 -23.61 0.75
CA VAL A 553 -14.56 -22.95 0.61
C VAL A 553 -15.43 -23.26 1.83
N PHE A 554 -15.86 -22.21 2.54
CA PHE A 554 -16.79 -22.36 3.67
C PHE A 554 -18.23 -22.47 3.17
N GLU A 555 -18.99 -23.40 3.72
CA GLU A 555 -20.43 -23.50 3.44
C GLU A 555 -21.17 -22.23 3.86
N LYS A 556 -20.84 -21.71 5.04
CA LYS A 556 -21.32 -20.43 5.58
C LYS A 556 -20.13 -19.52 5.93
N PRO A 557 -20.25 -18.19 5.73
CA PRO A 557 -19.17 -17.27 6.07
C PRO A 557 -18.75 -17.41 7.53
N VAL A 558 -17.46 -17.56 7.78
CA VAL A 558 -16.85 -17.51 9.12
C VAL A 558 -16.34 -16.12 9.45
N VAL A 559 -16.22 -15.78 10.73
CA VAL A 559 -15.71 -14.47 11.16
C VAL A 559 -14.31 -14.64 11.73
N PHE A 560 -13.36 -13.89 11.19
CA PHE A 560 -12.01 -13.78 11.72
C PHE A 560 -11.57 -12.31 11.67
N ASP A 561 -10.98 -11.81 12.76
CA ASP A 561 -10.52 -10.41 12.91
C ASP A 561 -11.60 -9.37 12.52
N ASN A 562 -12.85 -9.60 12.96
CA ASN A 562 -14.04 -8.80 12.65
C ASN A 562 -14.41 -8.72 11.15
N GLN A 563 -13.84 -9.57 10.31
CA GLN A 563 -14.15 -9.67 8.89
C GLN A 563 -14.80 -11.03 8.58
N LYS A 564 -15.68 -11.06 7.57
CA LYS A 564 -16.28 -12.32 7.08
C LYS A 564 -15.33 -12.95 6.07
N VAL A 565 -15.12 -14.26 6.18
CA VAL A 565 -14.36 -15.07 5.24
C VAL A 565 -15.27 -16.15 4.66
N ASN A 566 -15.37 -16.21 3.35
CA ASN A 566 -16.14 -17.18 2.59
C ASN A 566 -15.24 -18.22 1.92
N VAL A 567 -14.07 -17.79 1.49
CA VAL A 567 -13.10 -18.60 0.75
C VAL A 567 -11.67 -18.23 1.18
N VAL A 568 -10.84 -19.26 1.21
CA VAL A 568 -9.39 -19.14 1.49
C VAL A 568 -8.63 -19.62 0.27
N PHE A 569 -7.72 -18.81 -0.24
CA PHE A 569 -6.72 -19.21 -1.25
C PHE A 569 -5.37 -19.31 -0.56
N LEU A 570 -4.97 -20.51 -0.17
CA LEU A 570 -3.63 -20.78 0.36
C LEU A 570 -2.67 -20.89 -0.81
N VAL A 571 -1.68 -19.97 -0.90
CA VAL A 571 -0.68 -19.98 -1.96
C VAL A 571 0.69 -20.30 -1.36
N ALA A 572 1.29 -21.41 -1.76
CA ALA A 572 2.66 -21.72 -1.45
C ALA A 572 3.56 -21.31 -2.62
N ILE A 573 4.48 -20.38 -2.32
CA ILE A 573 5.40 -19.79 -3.30
C ILE A 573 6.72 -20.54 -3.21
N PRO A 574 7.24 -21.15 -4.29
CA PRO A 574 8.51 -21.88 -4.24
C PRO A 574 9.65 -20.96 -3.83
N TYR A 575 10.56 -21.47 -2.99
CA TYR A 575 11.73 -20.70 -2.53
C TYR A 575 12.59 -20.20 -3.70
N LYS A 576 12.73 -21.01 -4.74
CA LYS A 576 13.35 -20.59 -6.02
C LYS A 576 12.26 -20.13 -6.97
N LEU A 577 12.16 -18.84 -7.17
CA LEU A 577 11.19 -18.23 -8.06
C LEU A 577 11.94 -17.70 -9.30
N ASP A 578 11.91 -18.48 -10.38
CA ASP A 578 12.39 -18.04 -11.68
C ASP A 578 11.39 -17.15 -12.41
N ALA A 579 11.73 -16.64 -13.58
CA ALA A 579 10.89 -15.75 -14.36
C ALA A 579 9.58 -16.41 -14.81
N THR A 580 9.59 -17.69 -15.16
CA THR A 580 8.41 -18.45 -15.57
C THR A 580 7.43 -18.57 -14.40
N LEU A 581 7.92 -19.02 -13.25
CA LEU A 581 7.09 -19.15 -12.05
C LEU A 581 6.61 -17.80 -11.52
N SER A 582 7.38 -16.73 -11.68
CA SER A 582 6.94 -15.36 -11.35
C SER A 582 5.76 -14.92 -12.22
N LYS A 583 5.79 -15.21 -13.52
CA LYS A 583 4.69 -14.93 -14.46
C LYS A 583 3.44 -15.74 -14.09
N ILE A 584 3.59 -17.04 -13.84
CA ILE A 584 2.50 -17.93 -13.43
C ILE A 584 1.90 -17.46 -12.10
N LEU A 585 2.72 -17.05 -11.14
CA LEU A 585 2.24 -16.52 -9.87
C LEU A 585 1.37 -15.28 -10.06
N ALA A 586 1.78 -14.35 -10.94
CA ALA A 586 0.97 -13.17 -11.28
C ALA A 586 -0.37 -13.60 -11.92
N GLN A 587 -0.37 -14.58 -12.83
CA GLN A 587 -1.58 -15.14 -13.45
C GLN A 587 -2.50 -15.80 -12.40
N VAL A 588 -1.96 -16.52 -11.44
CA VAL A 588 -2.72 -17.10 -10.31
C VAL A 588 -3.41 -16.00 -9.48
N TYR A 589 -2.72 -14.91 -9.17
CA TYR A 589 -3.33 -13.81 -8.43
C TYR A 589 -4.41 -13.07 -9.24
N ASP A 590 -4.21 -12.89 -10.54
CA ASP A 590 -5.23 -12.32 -11.43
C ASP A 590 -6.46 -13.25 -11.52
N LEU A 591 -6.27 -14.58 -11.56
CA LEU A 591 -7.35 -15.56 -11.49
C LEU A 591 -8.12 -15.46 -10.16
N ILE A 592 -7.43 -15.42 -9.03
CA ILE A 592 -8.07 -15.28 -7.70
C ILE A 592 -8.95 -14.02 -7.66
N ARG A 593 -8.47 -12.90 -8.19
CA ARG A 593 -9.27 -11.66 -8.28
C ARG A 593 -10.49 -11.82 -9.17
N SER A 594 -10.37 -12.49 -10.31
CA SER A 594 -11.52 -12.76 -11.19
C SER A 594 -12.56 -13.64 -10.53
N ILE A 595 -12.15 -14.71 -9.85
CA ILE A 595 -13.05 -15.60 -9.08
C ILE A 595 -13.82 -14.78 -8.03
N THR A 596 -13.15 -13.89 -7.33
CA THR A 596 -13.75 -13.10 -6.24
C THR A 596 -14.66 -11.99 -6.74
N ALA A 597 -14.40 -11.44 -7.93
CA ALA A 597 -15.21 -10.40 -8.56
C ALA A 597 -16.48 -10.94 -9.25
N ASN A 598 -16.46 -12.22 -9.69
CA ASN A 598 -17.54 -12.83 -10.44
C ASN A 598 -18.30 -13.87 -9.60
N SER A 599 -19.56 -13.55 -9.26
CA SER A 599 -20.41 -14.42 -8.43
C SER A 599 -20.70 -15.79 -9.06
N ASN A 600 -20.69 -15.90 -10.38
CA ASN A 600 -20.94 -17.17 -11.07
C ASN A 600 -19.73 -18.10 -10.93
N ILE A 601 -18.52 -17.60 -11.19
CA ILE A 601 -17.27 -18.37 -11.01
C ILE A 601 -17.15 -18.79 -9.54
N TYR A 602 -17.45 -17.88 -8.61
CA TYR A 602 -17.44 -18.20 -7.18
C TYR A 602 -18.43 -19.32 -6.81
N ASN A 603 -19.64 -19.32 -7.39
CA ASN A 603 -20.62 -20.37 -7.15
C ASN A 603 -20.19 -21.72 -7.76
N ASN A 604 -19.54 -21.72 -8.93
CA ASN A 604 -18.97 -22.92 -9.53
C ASN A 604 -17.85 -23.50 -8.67
N LEU A 605 -17.05 -22.67 -8.03
CA LEU A 605 -15.99 -23.11 -7.11
C LEU A 605 -16.55 -23.90 -5.92
N LYS A 606 -17.78 -23.60 -5.45
CA LYS A 606 -18.44 -24.36 -4.38
C LYS A 606 -18.80 -25.80 -4.76
N ASN A 607 -18.97 -26.05 -6.05
CA ASN A 607 -19.37 -27.35 -6.59
C ASN A 607 -18.22 -28.05 -7.33
N TYR A 608 -17.02 -27.47 -7.26
CA TYR A 608 -15.84 -27.97 -7.97
C TYR A 608 -15.34 -29.27 -7.34
N ASP A 609 -15.06 -30.29 -8.16
CA ASP A 609 -14.50 -31.60 -7.78
C ASP A 609 -13.02 -31.66 -8.21
N GLU A 610 -12.17 -32.27 -7.40
CA GLU A 610 -10.71 -32.44 -7.65
C GLU A 610 -10.38 -33.14 -8.99
N ASN A 611 -11.33 -33.87 -9.57
CA ASN A 611 -11.14 -34.55 -10.87
C ASN A 611 -11.57 -33.68 -12.07
N GLN A 612 -12.00 -32.45 -11.85
CA GLN A 612 -12.43 -31.54 -12.90
C GLN A 612 -11.28 -30.67 -13.37
N GLU A 613 -11.26 -30.38 -14.68
CA GLU A 613 -10.33 -29.38 -15.22
C GLU A 613 -10.71 -27.98 -14.76
N LEU A 614 -9.71 -27.12 -14.52
CA LEU A 614 -9.92 -25.76 -14.04
C LEU A 614 -10.82 -24.93 -14.99
N ASN A 615 -10.75 -25.23 -16.30
CA ASN A 615 -11.60 -24.61 -17.32
C ASN A 615 -13.11 -24.84 -17.11
N GLN A 616 -13.51 -25.88 -16.37
CA GLN A 616 -14.92 -26.15 -16.06
C GLN A 616 -15.51 -25.15 -15.07
N LEU A 617 -14.69 -24.36 -14.37
CA LEU A 617 -15.16 -23.21 -13.59
C LEU A 617 -15.92 -22.18 -14.46
N MET A 618 -15.77 -22.27 -15.78
CA MET A 618 -16.40 -21.37 -16.74
C MET A 618 -17.71 -21.88 -17.35
N GLU A 619 -18.10 -23.15 -17.14
CA GLU A 619 -19.22 -23.76 -17.85
C GLU A 619 -20.62 -23.17 -17.58
N ALA A 620 -20.72 -22.15 -16.74
CA ALA A 620 -21.98 -21.47 -16.43
C ALA A 620 -21.98 -19.96 -16.74
N ILE A 621 -21.02 -19.47 -17.55
CA ILE A 621 -20.92 -18.04 -17.88
C ILE A 621 -21.46 -17.77 -19.30
#